data_565c677167f27420b9924397ed307f26
#
_entry.id   565c677167f27420b9924397ed307f26
#
_cell.length_a   1.000
_cell.length_b   1.000
_cell.length_c   1.000
_cell.angle_alpha   90.00
_cell.angle_beta   90.00
_cell.angle_gamma   90.00
#
_symmetry.space_group_name_H-M   'P 1'
#
loop_
_entity.id
_entity.type
_entity.pdbx_description
1 polymer ?
#
loop_
_entity_poly.entity_id
_entity_poly.type
_entity_poly.pdbx_seq_one_letter_code
_entity_poly.pdbx_strand_id
1 'polypeptide(L)'
;FRGGSDFVGRPEGWGAERIEEYNDNHYHQPSDELRDDWSFDGMVQDARFGFWAGLIVANADELPVWNPGDEFEAARQEALDALR
;
A
#
# COMPACT_ATOMS: atom_id res chain seq x y z
N PHE A 1 1.74 2.50 -1.11
CA PHE A 1 1.33 1.31 -0.35
C PHE A 1 0.30 0.50 -1.14
N ARG A 2 0.07 -0.72 -0.75
CA ARG A 2 -0.98 -1.58 -1.30
C ARG A 2 -1.51 -2.53 -0.23
N GLY A 3 -2.71 -3.08 -0.41
CA GLY A 3 -3.28 -4.10 0.44
C GLY A 3 -2.48 -5.40 0.44
N GLY A 4 -2.64 -6.19 1.49
CA GLY A 4 -2.10 -7.53 1.58
C GLY A 4 -2.96 -8.58 0.88
N SER A 5 -2.61 -9.84 1.07
CA SER A 5 -3.34 -11.00 0.51
C SER A 5 -4.26 -11.70 1.50
N ASP A 6 -4.31 -11.24 2.76
CA ASP A 6 -5.17 -11.82 3.78
C ASP A 6 -6.53 -11.12 3.80
N PHE A 7 -7.58 -11.85 3.46
CA PHE A 7 -8.93 -11.32 3.39
C PHE A 7 -9.78 -11.83 4.56
N VAL A 8 -10.35 -10.92 5.33
CA VAL A 8 -11.25 -11.25 6.43
C VAL A 8 -12.46 -12.03 5.90
N GLY A 9 -12.77 -13.15 6.56
CA GLY A 9 -13.89 -14.01 6.17
C GLY A 9 -13.62 -14.94 4.99
N ARG A 10 -12.38 -15.02 4.52
CA ARG A 10 -11.95 -15.96 3.47
C ARG A 10 -10.96 -17.00 4.04
N PRO A 11 -10.86 -18.18 3.42
CA PRO A 11 -9.86 -19.17 3.81
C PRO A 11 -8.45 -18.64 3.64
N GLU A 12 -7.51 -19.20 4.40
CA GLU A 12 -6.09 -18.97 4.21
C GLU A 12 -5.66 -19.24 2.76
N GLY A 13 -4.86 -18.33 2.19
CA GLY A 13 -4.37 -18.42 0.82
C GLY A 13 -5.34 -17.96 -0.26
N TRP A 14 -6.62 -17.74 0.05
CA TRP A 14 -7.60 -17.33 -0.96
C TRP A 14 -7.21 -16.06 -1.72
N GLY A 15 -6.72 -15.05 -1.02
CA GLY A 15 -6.30 -13.79 -1.64
C GLY A 15 -5.06 -13.95 -2.51
N ALA A 16 -4.10 -14.77 -2.07
CA ALA A 16 -2.92 -15.08 -2.86
C ALA A 16 -3.28 -15.77 -4.18
N GLU A 17 -4.17 -16.76 -4.14
CA GLU A 17 -4.69 -17.44 -5.34
C GLU A 17 -5.38 -16.48 -6.30
N ARG A 18 -6.15 -15.50 -5.79
CA ARG A 18 -6.80 -14.50 -6.65
C ARG A 18 -5.81 -13.55 -7.32
N ILE A 19 -4.75 -13.17 -6.60
CA ILE A 19 -3.67 -12.34 -7.15
C ILE A 19 -2.91 -13.11 -8.23
N GLU A 20 -2.59 -14.36 -8.00
CA GLU A 20 -1.92 -15.24 -8.97
C GLU A 20 -2.77 -15.43 -10.23
N GLU A 21 -4.06 -15.76 -10.06
CA GLU A 21 -4.99 -15.90 -11.17
C GLU A 21 -5.08 -14.63 -12.03
N TYR A 22 -5.15 -13.46 -11.41
CA TYR A 22 -5.13 -12.19 -12.12
C TYR A 22 -3.81 -11.95 -12.87
N ASN A 23 -2.68 -12.19 -12.21
CA ASN A 23 -1.37 -11.99 -12.83
C ASN A 23 -1.13 -12.91 -14.04
N ASP A 24 -1.60 -14.15 -13.95
CA ASP A 24 -1.40 -15.14 -15.00
C ASP A 24 -2.32 -14.95 -16.20
N ASN A 25 -3.55 -14.50 -15.96
CA ASN A 25 -4.59 -14.51 -16.98
C ASN A 25 -5.02 -13.13 -17.48
N HIS A 26 -4.83 -12.08 -16.69
CA HIS A 26 -5.40 -10.74 -16.98
C HIS A 26 -4.38 -9.62 -17.01
N TYR A 27 -3.34 -9.67 -16.17
CA TYR A 27 -2.36 -8.60 -16.09
C TYR A 27 -1.68 -8.38 -17.45
N HIS A 28 -1.69 -7.16 -17.95
CA HIS A 28 -1.22 -6.76 -19.27
C HIS A 28 -1.88 -7.51 -20.45
N GLN A 29 -3.12 -7.95 -20.26
CA GLN A 29 -3.92 -8.63 -21.29
C GLN A 29 -5.17 -7.81 -21.65
N PRO A 30 -5.76 -8.00 -22.84
CA PRO A 30 -7.00 -7.34 -23.22
C PRO A 30 -8.18 -7.63 -22.28
N SER A 31 -8.12 -8.73 -21.53
CA SER A 31 -9.12 -9.11 -20.52
C SER A 31 -9.03 -8.33 -19.22
N ASP A 32 -7.99 -7.49 -19.03
CA ASP A 32 -7.85 -6.60 -17.87
C ASP A 32 -8.73 -5.35 -18.07
N GLU A 33 -10.02 -5.55 -17.90
CA GLU A 33 -11.04 -4.53 -18.06
C GLU A 33 -12.01 -4.50 -16.88
N LEU A 34 -12.70 -3.38 -16.70
CA LEU A 34 -13.71 -3.22 -15.65
C LEU A 34 -14.86 -4.19 -15.89
N ARG A 35 -15.25 -4.93 -14.84
CA ARG A 35 -16.38 -5.88 -14.86
C ARG A 35 -17.43 -5.49 -13.83
N ASP A 36 -18.67 -5.86 -14.11
CA ASP A 36 -19.83 -5.54 -13.26
C ASP A 36 -19.78 -6.25 -11.89
N ASP A 37 -19.03 -7.35 -11.78
CA ASP A 37 -18.88 -8.14 -10.55
C ASP A 37 -17.78 -7.65 -9.61
N TRP A 38 -17.09 -6.56 -9.94
CA TRP A 38 -16.06 -5.98 -9.08
C TRP A 38 -16.66 -5.33 -7.85
N SER A 39 -16.07 -5.61 -6.69
CA SER A 39 -16.30 -4.86 -5.45
C SER A 39 -15.18 -3.83 -5.26
N PHE A 40 -15.58 -2.60 -4.97
CA PHE A 40 -14.64 -1.52 -4.66
C PHE A 40 -14.43 -1.32 -3.15
N ASP A 41 -14.96 -2.20 -2.31
CA ASP A 41 -14.89 -2.07 -0.85
C ASP A 41 -13.43 -2.05 -0.35
N GLY A 42 -12.57 -2.89 -0.93
CA GLY A 42 -11.13 -2.90 -0.64
C GLY A 42 -10.45 -1.58 -1.02
N MET A 43 -10.76 -1.03 -2.20
CA MET A 43 -10.24 0.27 -2.63
C MET A 43 -10.68 1.41 -1.72
N VAL A 44 -11.93 1.38 -1.25
CA VAL A 44 -12.46 2.36 -0.29
C VAL A 44 -11.72 2.26 1.05
N GLN A 45 -11.46 1.04 1.52
CA GLN A 45 -10.68 0.81 2.74
C GLN A 45 -9.26 1.35 2.60
N ASP A 46 -8.59 1.05 1.51
CA ASP A 46 -7.22 1.54 1.23
C ASP A 46 -7.18 3.07 1.12
N ALA A 47 -8.15 3.68 0.44
CA ALA A 47 -8.26 5.13 0.34
C ALA A 47 -8.47 5.79 1.70
N ARG A 48 -9.30 5.23 2.55
CA ARG A 48 -9.52 5.72 3.93
C ARG A 48 -8.25 5.59 4.77
N PHE A 49 -7.58 4.46 4.69
CA PHE A 49 -6.31 4.26 5.39
C PHE A 49 -5.25 5.28 4.95
N GLY A 50 -5.07 5.45 3.64
CA GLY A 50 -4.13 6.41 3.08
C GLY A 50 -4.45 7.85 3.47
N PHE A 51 -5.74 8.23 3.46
CA PHE A 51 -6.19 9.55 3.91
C PHE A 51 -5.84 9.80 5.38
N TRP A 52 -6.16 8.86 6.27
CA TRP A 52 -5.86 9.00 7.70
C TRP A 52 -4.36 9.02 7.98
N ALA A 53 -3.58 8.16 7.33
CA ALA A 53 -2.12 8.16 7.46
C ALA A 53 -1.53 9.51 7.01
N GLY A 54 -1.96 10.02 5.87
CA GLY A 54 -1.53 11.33 5.37
C GLY A 54 -1.93 12.48 6.30
N LEU A 55 -3.16 12.45 6.83
CA LEU A 55 -3.64 13.49 7.75
C LEU A 55 -2.86 13.49 9.07
N ILE A 56 -2.56 12.32 9.63
CA ILE A 56 -1.75 12.19 10.84
C ILE A 56 -0.36 12.80 10.62
N VAL A 57 0.29 12.45 9.53
CA VAL A 57 1.62 12.98 9.18
C VAL A 57 1.57 14.49 8.93
N ALA A 58 0.57 14.97 8.20
CA ALA A 58 0.42 16.39 7.88
C ALA A 58 0.17 17.28 9.11
N ASN A 59 -0.45 16.74 10.16
CA ASN A 59 -0.72 17.45 11.41
C ASN A 59 0.30 17.14 12.53
N ALA A 60 1.32 16.35 12.25
CA ALA A 60 2.37 16.07 13.23
C ALA A 60 3.29 17.30 13.40
N ASP A 61 3.76 17.52 14.62
CA ASP A 61 4.71 18.60 14.93
C ASP A 61 6.10 18.33 14.34
N GLU A 62 6.44 17.05 14.11
CA GLU A 62 7.71 16.61 13.58
C GLU A 62 7.54 15.78 12.29
N LEU A 63 8.51 15.88 11.40
CA LEU A 63 8.54 15.05 10.20
C LEU A 63 8.81 13.58 10.55
N PRO A 64 8.24 12.63 9.80
CA PRO A 64 8.53 11.21 9.96
C PRO A 64 10.03 10.94 9.80
N VAL A 65 10.54 10.04 10.59
CA VAL A 65 11.92 9.55 10.51
C VAL A 65 11.94 8.07 10.19
N TRP A 66 13.06 7.58 9.65
CA TRP A 66 13.28 6.16 9.46
C TRP A 66 13.45 5.46 10.81
N ASN A 67 13.07 4.21 10.88
CA ASN A 67 13.34 3.40 12.06
C ASN A 67 14.87 3.29 12.29
N PRO A 68 15.33 3.27 13.55
CA PRO A 68 16.73 3.10 13.83
C PRO A 68 17.33 1.85 13.16
N GLY A 69 18.42 2.03 12.43
CA GLY A 69 19.09 0.95 11.69
C GLY A 69 18.52 0.65 10.31
N ASP A 70 17.54 1.42 9.84
CA ASP A 70 17.05 1.33 8.45
C ASP A 70 18.15 1.78 7.47
N GLU A 71 18.22 1.12 6.31
CA GLU A 71 19.24 1.42 5.28
C GLU A 71 19.20 2.86 4.77
N PHE A 72 18.06 3.53 4.86
CA PHE A 72 17.88 4.92 4.42
C PHE A 72 18.07 5.96 5.51
N GLU A 73 18.22 5.56 6.77
CA GLU A 73 18.33 6.47 7.91
C GLU A 73 19.53 7.42 7.78
N ALA A 74 20.72 6.87 7.47
CA ALA A 74 21.94 7.65 7.35
C ALA A 74 21.90 8.68 6.21
N ALA A 75 21.41 8.28 5.04
CA ALA A 75 21.26 9.17 3.89
C ALA A 75 20.25 10.30 4.17
N ARG A 76 19.17 10.00 4.89
CA ARG A 76 18.20 11.01 5.34
C ARG A 76 18.82 12.01 6.28
N GLN A 77 19.60 11.56 7.26
CA GLN A 77 20.27 12.43 8.23
C GLN A 77 21.28 13.35 7.55
N GLU A 78 22.10 12.82 6.66
CA GLU A 78 23.05 13.60 5.86
C GLU A 78 22.35 14.70 5.03
N ALA A 79 21.23 14.37 4.39
CA ALA A 79 20.44 15.33 3.64
C ALA A 79 19.87 16.45 4.52
N LEU A 80 19.40 16.14 5.72
CA LEU A 80 18.90 17.13 6.67
C LEU A 80 20.00 18.04 7.19
N ASP A 81 21.17 17.50 7.47
CA ASP A 81 22.33 18.26 7.95
C ASP A 81 22.87 19.23 6.88
N ALA A 82 22.79 18.84 5.61
CA ALA A 82 23.15 19.70 4.49
C ALA A 82 22.21 20.90 4.29
N LEU A 83 21.00 20.86 4.84
CA LEU A 83 20.02 21.96 4.79
C LEU A 83 20.17 22.98 5.94
N ARG A 84 21.02 22.69 6.87
CA ARG A 84 21.30 23.58 8.02
C ARG A 84 22.50 24.47 7.72
#